data_41ece97c48f823d93f279ea2042fbc33
#
_entry.id   41ece97c48f823d93f279ea2042fbc33
#
_cell.length_a   1.000
_cell.length_b   1.000
_cell.length_c   1.000
_cell.angle_alpha   90.00
_cell.angle_beta   90.00
_cell.angle_gamma   90.00
#
_symmetry.space_group_name_H-M   'P 1'
#
loop_
_entity.id
_entity.type
_entity.pdbx_description
1 polymer ?
#
loop_
_entity_poly.entity_id
_entity_poly.type
_entity_poly.pdbx_seq_one_letter_code
_entity_poly.pdbx_strand_id
1 'polypeptide(L)'
;VSSEAVTANRLYPVIAYDINLDDDIVTYQIVDDSRSLSKRKNDRFEVISYSKEGYIKVDGDNGFLKYLYKDLSDKDFFVDYYSENEKSILANKKLENTLISILSHELDSNELLSYLEMVGYQDENSELLLRAFFLKAKENDIIRFSTVMYDKISMLNNYLVEIIIRNLSNYKAKEIENIFMELYINNTSYSEKVMERISNYLNI
;
A
#
# COMPACT_ATOMS: atom_id res chain seq x y z
N VAL A 1 -3.27 -23.98 16.91
CA VAL A 1 -4.12 -23.47 15.81
C VAL A 1 -3.47 -22.17 15.39
N SER A 2 -2.68 -22.20 14.31
CA SER A 2 -2.16 -20.98 13.72
C SER A 2 -3.36 -20.19 13.20
N SER A 3 -3.64 -19.02 13.77
CA SER A 3 -4.51 -18.04 13.17
C SER A 3 -4.01 -17.83 11.75
N GLU A 4 -4.91 -17.96 10.76
CA GLU A 4 -4.54 -17.64 9.38
C GLU A 4 -4.20 -16.16 9.36
N ALA A 5 -2.93 -15.84 9.19
CA ALA A 5 -2.45 -14.47 9.15
C ALA A 5 -2.72 -13.82 7.78
N VAL A 6 -3.89 -14.15 7.19
CA VAL A 6 -4.41 -13.55 5.94
C VAL A 6 -5.93 -13.40 6.06
N THR A 7 -6.43 -12.24 5.65
CA THR A 7 -7.85 -11.87 5.69
C THR A 7 -8.47 -11.99 4.30
N ALA A 8 -9.67 -12.57 4.21
CA ALA A 8 -10.41 -12.66 2.96
C ALA A 8 -10.71 -11.26 2.38
N ASN A 9 -10.71 -11.15 1.06
CA ASN A 9 -10.95 -9.91 0.29
C ASN A 9 -9.91 -8.80 0.52
N ARG A 10 -8.75 -9.12 1.10
CA ARG A 10 -7.63 -8.21 1.24
C ARG A 10 -6.61 -8.43 0.13
N LEU A 11 -6.00 -7.34 -0.37
CA LEU A 11 -4.91 -7.41 -1.34
C LEU A 11 -3.58 -7.70 -0.65
N TYR A 12 -2.85 -8.67 -1.21
CA TYR A 12 -1.49 -9.00 -0.77
C TYR A 12 -0.54 -8.89 -1.97
N PRO A 13 0.23 -7.79 -2.06
CA PRO A 13 1.27 -7.71 -3.08
C PRO A 13 2.27 -8.84 -2.93
N VAL A 14 2.53 -9.55 -4.02
CA VAL A 14 3.49 -10.65 -4.05
C VAL A 14 4.88 -10.07 -4.23
N ILE A 15 5.79 -10.27 -3.27
CA ILE A 15 7.17 -9.79 -3.35
C ILE A 15 8.12 -10.80 -4.00
N ALA A 16 7.78 -12.07 -3.88
CA ALA A 16 8.50 -13.16 -4.53
C ALA A 16 7.56 -14.34 -4.77
N TYR A 17 7.91 -15.20 -5.71
CA TYR A 17 7.24 -16.48 -5.91
C TYR A 17 8.23 -17.57 -6.30
N ASP A 18 7.95 -18.78 -5.82
CA ASP A 18 8.69 -19.99 -6.12
C ASP A 18 7.77 -20.91 -6.95
N ILE A 19 8.31 -21.50 -8.02
CA ILE A 19 7.64 -22.52 -8.83
C ILE A 19 8.35 -23.84 -8.57
N ASN A 20 7.64 -24.83 -8.03
CA ASN A 20 8.14 -26.18 -7.95
C ASN A 20 8.07 -26.84 -9.33
N LEU A 21 9.21 -27.32 -9.84
CA LEU A 21 9.31 -27.89 -11.18
C LEU A 21 8.73 -29.32 -11.28
N ASP A 22 8.53 -30.00 -10.15
CA ASP A 22 8.06 -31.37 -10.13
C ASP A 22 6.52 -31.47 -10.20
N ASP A 23 5.81 -30.50 -9.61
CA ASP A 23 4.34 -30.52 -9.47
C ASP A 23 3.63 -29.23 -9.91
N ASP A 24 4.38 -28.27 -10.48
CA ASP A 24 3.91 -26.96 -10.93
C ASP A 24 3.21 -26.11 -9.82
N ILE A 25 3.46 -26.45 -8.55
CA ILE A 25 2.91 -25.67 -7.43
C ILE A 25 3.65 -24.35 -7.34
N VAL A 26 2.86 -23.25 -7.33
CA VAL A 26 3.37 -21.90 -7.10
C VAL A 26 3.17 -21.52 -5.64
N THR A 27 4.22 -21.00 -5.02
CA THR A 27 4.19 -20.47 -3.66
C THR A 27 4.53 -19.00 -3.70
N TYR A 28 3.61 -18.17 -3.19
CA TYR A 28 3.79 -16.71 -3.08
C TYR A 28 4.43 -16.33 -1.76
N GLN A 29 5.34 -15.37 -1.79
CA GLN A 29 5.84 -14.69 -0.60
C GLN A 29 5.17 -13.31 -0.50
N ILE A 30 4.49 -13.08 0.60
CA ILE A 30 3.71 -11.86 0.90
C ILE A 30 4.08 -11.32 2.27
N VAL A 31 3.68 -10.07 2.53
CA VAL A 31 3.58 -9.54 3.89
C VAL A 31 2.18 -9.85 4.39
N ASP A 32 2.07 -10.66 5.42
CA ASP A 32 0.79 -11.08 6.00
C ASP A 32 0.25 -10.05 7.03
N ASP A 33 -0.92 -10.31 7.60
CA ASP A 33 -1.59 -9.41 8.54
C ASP A 33 -0.82 -9.20 9.85
N SER A 34 0.12 -10.09 10.17
CA SER A 34 1.05 -9.90 11.28
C SER A 34 2.29 -9.08 10.92
N ARG A 35 2.32 -8.50 9.71
CA ARG A 35 3.46 -7.80 9.12
C ARG A 35 4.71 -8.66 8.96
N SER A 36 4.54 -9.98 8.89
CA SER A 36 5.61 -10.93 8.68
C SER A 36 5.70 -11.38 7.23
N LEU A 37 6.91 -11.66 6.77
CA LEU A 37 7.11 -12.30 5.47
C LEU A 37 6.69 -13.77 5.58
N SER A 38 5.64 -14.14 4.86
CA SER A 38 5.12 -15.50 4.88
C SER A 38 5.01 -16.10 3.48
N LYS A 39 5.20 -17.41 3.39
CA LYS A 39 5.01 -18.17 2.15
C LYS A 39 3.64 -18.85 2.16
N ARG A 40 2.90 -18.71 1.07
CA ARG A 40 1.54 -19.24 0.90
C ARG A 40 1.39 -19.89 -0.46
N LYS A 41 0.70 -21.04 -0.51
CA LYS A 41 0.37 -21.71 -1.77
C LYS A 41 -0.64 -20.88 -2.57
N ASN A 42 -0.56 -20.96 -3.89
CA ASN A 42 -1.44 -20.25 -4.82
C ASN A 42 -2.92 -20.64 -4.68
N ASP A 43 -3.25 -21.84 -4.22
CA ASP A 43 -4.61 -22.32 -4.00
C ASP A 43 -5.40 -21.54 -2.92
N ARG A 44 -4.72 -20.67 -2.17
CA ARG A 44 -5.29 -19.81 -1.13
C ARG A 44 -5.72 -18.43 -1.62
N PHE A 45 -5.39 -18.08 -2.87
CA PHE A 45 -5.56 -16.73 -3.39
C PHE A 45 -6.20 -16.73 -4.77
N GLU A 46 -7.02 -15.73 -5.02
CA GLU A 46 -7.35 -15.31 -6.36
C GLU A 46 -6.25 -14.37 -6.87
N VAL A 47 -5.62 -14.71 -7.99
CA VAL A 47 -4.58 -13.87 -8.60
C VAL A 47 -5.25 -12.83 -9.47
N ILE A 48 -5.10 -11.56 -9.12
CA ILE A 48 -5.73 -10.43 -9.81
C ILE A 48 -4.87 -9.95 -10.99
N SER A 49 -3.55 -10.03 -10.85
CA SER A 49 -2.61 -9.68 -11.92
C SER A 49 -1.58 -10.79 -12.10
N TYR A 50 -1.31 -11.12 -13.36
CA TYR A 50 -0.28 -12.09 -13.76
C TYR A 50 0.96 -11.41 -14.37
N SER A 51 1.11 -10.11 -14.19
CA SER A 51 2.29 -9.40 -14.66
C SER A 51 3.56 -10.00 -14.04
N LYS A 52 4.55 -10.20 -14.88
CA LYS A 52 5.90 -10.59 -14.44
C LYS A 52 6.86 -9.41 -14.45
N GLU A 53 6.36 -8.24 -14.78
CA GLU A 53 7.15 -7.02 -14.83
C GLU A 53 7.65 -6.67 -13.44
N GLY A 54 8.91 -6.31 -13.34
CA GLY A 54 9.55 -6.02 -12.06
C GLY A 54 10.11 -7.23 -11.32
N TYR A 55 9.81 -8.47 -11.73
CA TYR A 55 10.39 -9.66 -11.13
C TYR A 55 11.63 -10.13 -11.89
N ILE A 56 12.64 -10.54 -11.17
CA ILE A 56 13.84 -11.14 -11.71
C ILE A 56 14.00 -12.57 -11.19
N LYS A 57 14.52 -13.43 -12.03
CA LYS A 57 14.90 -14.78 -11.63
C LYS A 57 16.12 -14.69 -10.72
N VAL A 58 16.07 -15.36 -9.59
CA VAL A 58 17.19 -15.52 -8.66
C VAL A 58 17.52 -17.00 -8.49
N ASP A 59 18.68 -17.30 -7.94
CA ASP A 59 19.05 -18.68 -7.68
C ASP A 59 18.07 -19.30 -6.67
N GLY A 60 17.43 -20.38 -7.07
CA GLY A 60 16.56 -21.19 -6.23
C GLY A 60 17.26 -22.43 -5.74
N ASP A 61 16.71 -23.04 -4.71
CA ASP A 61 17.11 -24.36 -4.26
C ASP A 61 16.75 -25.41 -5.32
N ASN A 62 17.38 -26.60 -5.25
CA ASN A 62 17.17 -27.70 -6.18
C ASN A 62 15.66 -27.98 -6.39
N GLY A 63 15.22 -27.96 -7.65
CA GLY A 63 13.83 -28.22 -8.04
C GLY A 63 12.89 -27.01 -8.01
N PHE A 64 13.38 -25.83 -7.67
CA PHE A 64 12.57 -24.60 -7.64
C PHE A 64 13.11 -23.52 -8.57
N LEU A 65 12.20 -22.83 -9.27
CA LEU A 65 12.48 -21.55 -9.89
C LEU A 65 11.99 -20.44 -8.97
N LYS A 66 12.89 -19.58 -8.53
CA LYS A 66 12.55 -18.44 -7.65
C LYS A 66 12.59 -17.14 -8.43
N TYR A 67 11.56 -16.34 -8.21
CA TYR A 67 11.46 -14.98 -8.73
C TYR A 67 11.28 -14.01 -7.57
N LEU A 68 11.98 -12.90 -7.62
CA LEU A 68 11.97 -11.86 -6.59
C LEU A 68 11.75 -10.50 -7.24
N TYR A 69 10.95 -9.64 -6.62
CA TYR A 69 10.80 -8.28 -7.11
C TYR A 69 12.15 -7.56 -7.06
N LYS A 70 12.52 -6.94 -8.19
CA LYS A 70 13.89 -6.41 -8.44
C LYS A 70 14.42 -5.49 -7.34
N ASP A 71 13.53 -4.68 -6.74
CA ASP A 71 13.90 -3.72 -5.70
C ASP A 71 14.35 -4.41 -4.39
N LEU A 72 13.98 -5.69 -4.19
CA LEU A 72 14.38 -6.50 -3.03
C LEU A 72 15.53 -7.48 -3.35
N SER A 73 16.13 -7.38 -4.53
CA SER A 73 17.17 -8.32 -5.00
C SER A 73 18.54 -8.11 -4.37
N ASP A 74 18.70 -7.11 -3.52
CA ASP A 74 19.90 -6.94 -2.71
C ASP A 74 20.09 -8.18 -1.83
N LYS A 75 21.27 -8.82 -1.94
CA LYS A 75 21.51 -10.09 -1.26
C LYS A 75 21.44 -9.99 0.26
N ASP A 76 21.65 -8.80 0.81
CA ASP A 76 21.62 -8.56 2.25
C ASP A 76 20.20 -8.14 2.73
N PHE A 77 19.24 -7.89 1.81
CA PHE A 77 17.91 -7.39 2.17
C PHE A 77 17.22 -8.24 3.23
N PHE A 78 17.15 -9.57 3.05
CA PHE A 78 16.48 -10.45 4.02
C PHE A 78 17.23 -10.55 5.35
N VAL A 79 18.55 -10.48 5.33
CA VAL A 79 19.40 -10.45 6.54
C VAL A 79 19.13 -9.16 7.30
N ASP A 80 19.12 -8.03 6.60
CA ASP A 80 18.86 -6.72 7.19
C ASP A 80 17.41 -6.60 7.70
N TYR A 81 16.43 -7.15 6.98
CA TYR A 81 15.03 -7.15 7.39
C TYR A 81 14.80 -7.86 8.72
N TYR A 82 15.47 -9.00 8.96
CA TYR A 82 15.34 -9.75 10.20
C TYR A 82 16.37 -9.33 11.28
N SER A 83 17.17 -8.30 11.02
CA SER A 83 18.11 -7.80 12.02
C SER A 83 17.38 -6.98 13.10
N GLU A 84 17.97 -6.90 14.31
CA GLU A 84 17.44 -6.10 15.43
C GLU A 84 18.11 -4.71 15.52
N ASN A 85 18.61 -4.17 14.43
CA ASN A 85 19.37 -2.92 14.40
C ASN A 85 18.79 -1.91 13.37
N GLU A 86 19.44 -0.77 13.21
CA GLU A 86 19.00 0.29 12.30
C GLU A 86 18.82 -0.16 10.83
N LYS A 87 19.50 -1.22 10.41
CA LYS A 87 19.35 -1.77 9.06
C LYS A 87 17.95 -2.34 8.82
N SER A 88 17.32 -2.90 9.86
CA SER A 88 15.93 -3.37 9.74
C SER A 88 14.95 -2.26 9.44
N ILE A 89 15.17 -1.05 9.94
CA ILE A 89 14.33 0.12 9.66
C ILE A 89 14.41 0.48 8.17
N LEU A 90 15.62 0.47 7.60
CA LEU A 90 15.83 0.75 6.18
C LEU A 90 15.24 -0.35 5.30
N ALA A 91 15.42 -1.62 5.70
CA ALA A 91 14.86 -2.77 4.99
C ALA A 91 13.32 -2.77 5.01
N ASN A 92 12.70 -2.47 6.16
CA ASN A 92 11.24 -2.31 6.27
C ASN A 92 10.72 -1.16 5.40
N LYS A 93 11.38 -0.01 5.38
CA LYS A 93 11.03 1.11 4.51
C LYS A 93 11.17 0.76 3.03
N LYS A 94 12.22 0.01 2.67
CA LYS A 94 12.42 -0.49 1.31
C LYS A 94 11.31 -1.45 0.92
N LEU A 95 10.93 -2.37 1.81
CA LEU A 95 9.80 -3.28 1.61
C LEU A 95 8.49 -2.52 1.38
N GLU A 96 8.15 -1.57 2.25
CA GLU A 96 6.95 -0.75 2.13
C GLU A 96 6.89 -0.02 0.78
N ASN A 97 7.97 0.64 0.37
CA ASN A 97 8.05 1.31 -0.93
C ASN A 97 7.87 0.32 -2.09
N THR A 98 8.40 -0.90 -1.95
CA THR A 98 8.23 -1.96 -2.95
C THR A 98 6.77 -2.41 -3.04
N LEU A 99 6.07 -2.60 -1.92
CA LEU A 99 4.64 -2.95 -1.91
C LEU A 99 3.80 -1.87 -2.60
N ILE A 100 4.07 -0.59 -2.31
CA ILE A 100 3.41 0.55 -2.97
C ILE A 100 3.70 0.54 -4.48
N SER A 101 4.94 0.28 -4.87
CA SER A 101 5.34 0.19 -6.27
C SER A 101 4.60 -0.93 -7.00
N ILE A 102 4.51 -2.12 -6.41
CA ILE A 102 3.77 -3.25 -6.98
C ILE A 102 2.30 -2.85 -7.18
N LEU A 103 1.63 -2.35 -6.13
CA LEU A 103 0.22 -1.94 -6.21
C LEU A 103 -0.01 -0.89 -7.29
N SER A 104 0.82 0.15 -7.35
CA SER A 104 0.69 1.22 -8.34
C SER A 104 1.01 0.76 -9.76
N HIS A 105 1.78 -0.31 -9.94
CA HIS A 105 2.12 -0.86 -11.24
C HIS A 105 1.01 -1.79 -11.76
N GLU A 106 0.49 -2.65 -10.90
CA GLU A 106 -0.47 -3.69 -11.24
C GLU A 106 -1.92 -3.19 -11.33
N LEU A 107 -2.28 -2.14 -10.59
CA LEU A 107 -3.64 -1.63 -10.51
C LEU A 107 -3.72 -0.19 -11.05
N ASP A 108 -4.84 0.15 -11.70
CA ASP A 108 -5.12 1.53 -12.07
C ASP A 108 -5.71 2.34 -10.89
N SER A 109 -5.88 3.66 -11.06
CA SER A 109 -6.40 4.54 -10.00
C SER A 109 -7.84 4.21 -9.60
N ASN A 110 -8.68 3.71 -10.53
CA ASN A 110 -10.06 3.33 -10.22
C ASN A 110 -10.11 2.02 -9.43
N GLU A 111 -9.28 1.05 -9.79
CA GLU A 111 -9.15 -0.22 -9.08
C GLU A 111 -8.65 0.03 -7.66
N LEU A 112 -7.59 0.84 -7.49
CA LEU A 112 -7.06 1.21 -6.18
C LEU A 112 -8.12 1.90 -5.31
N LEU A 113 -8.90 2.81 -5.87
CA LEU A 113 -9.99 3.48 -5.16
C LEU A 113 -11.10 2.48 -4.77
N SER A 114 -11.46 1.57 -5.67
CA SER A 114 -12.47 0.53 -5.40
C SER A 114 -12.04 -0.39 -4.26
N TYR A 115 -10.77 -0.77 -4.22
CA TYR A 115 -10.24 -1.57 -3.11
C TYR A 115 -10.19 -0.80 -1.79
N LEU A 116 -9.83 0.49 -1.81
CA LEU A 116 -9.92 1.36 -0.63
C LEU A 116 -11.34 1.43 -0.07
N GLU A 117 -12.35 1.55 -0.94
CA GLU A 117 -13.76 1.53 -0.53
C GLU A 117 -14.18 0.17 0.04
N MET A 118 -13.72 -0.92 -0.55
CA MET A 118 -14.05 -2.28 -0.11
C MET A 118 -13.45 -2.61 1.26
N VAL A 119 -12.18 -2.27 1.51
CA VAL A 119 -11.50 -2.53 2.79
C VAL A 119 -11.88 -1.55 3.89
N GLY A 120 -12.51 -0.41 3.54
CA GLY A 120 -13.10 0.53 4.51
C GLY A 120 -12.09 1.42 5.21
N TYR A 121 -11.13 2.03 4.53
CA TYR A 121 -10.22 3.10 4.99
C TYR A 121 -9.59 3.01 6.40
N GLN A 122 -9.97 2.06 7.23
CA GLN A 122 -9.43 1.84 8.58
C GLN A 122 -8.53 0.61 8.65
N ASP A 123 -8.44 -0.12 7.55
CA ASP A 123 -7.57 -1.28 7.43
C ASP A 123 -6.09 -0.85 7.33
N GLU A 124 -5.19 -1.66 7.85
CA GLU A 124 -3.74 -1.40 7.78
C GLU A 124 -3.22 -1.30 6.33
N ASN A 125 -3.88 -1.97 5.38
CA ASN A 125 -3.56 -1.86 3.96
C ASN A 125 -4.05 -0.56 3.33
N SER A 126 -4.94 0.19 3.99
CA SER A 126 -5.46 1.45 3.45
C SER A 126 -4.35 2.47 3.22
N GLU A 127 -3.32 2.47 4.04
CA GLU A 127 -2.15 3.32 3.84
C GLU A 127 -1.41 2.99 2.54
N LEU A 128 -1.12 1.70 2.31
CA LEU A 128 -0.41 1.26 1.09
C LEU A 128 -1.23 1.57 -0.16
N LEU A 129 -2.53 1.31 -0.12
CA LEU A 129 -3.46 1.61 -1.21
C LEU A 129 -3.57 3.11 -1.48
N LEU A 130 -3.69 3.94 -0.44
CA LEU A 130 -3.72 5.40 -0.57
C LEU A 130 -2.43 5.94 -1.19
N ARG A 131 -1.28 5.47 -0.72
CA ARG A 131 0.02 5.89 -1.26
C ARG A 131 0.19 5.44 -2.71
N ALA A 132 -0.22 4.21 -3.05
CA ALA A 132 -0.21 3.71 -4.42
C ALA A 132 -1.15 4.52 -5.32
N PHE A 133 -2.36 4.85 -4.83
CA PHE A 133 -3.30 5.71 -5.52
C PHE A 133 -2.70 7.08 -5.84
N PHE A 134 -2.19 7.81 -4.83
CA PHE A 134 -1.60 9.13 -5.03
C PHE A 134 -0.35 9.13 -5.90
N LEU A 135 0.37 8.03 -5.98
CA LEU A 135 1.53 7.90 -6.85
C LEU A 135 1.12 7.89 -8.35
N LYS A 136 -0.08 7.38 -8.65
CA LYS A 136 -0.57 7.15 -10.02
C LYS A 136 -1.68 8.11 -10.45
N ALA A 137 -2.44 8.64 -9.50
CA ALA A 137 -3.63 9.43 -9.74
C ALA A 137 -3.32 10.71 -10.53
N LYS A 138 -4.16 10.98 -11.53
CA LYS A 138 -4.20 12.25 -12.27
C LYS A 138 -5.20 13.20 -11.61
N GLU A 139 -5.24 14.44 -12.06
CA GLU A 139 -6.10 15.47 -11.49
C GLU A 139 -7.59 15.05 -11.41
N ASN A 140 -8.13 14.43 -12.46
CA ASN A 140 -9.51 13.95 -12.44
C ASN A 140 -9.74 12.83 -11.41
N ASP A 141 -8.76 11.95 -11.19
CA ASP A 141 -8.83 10.90 -10.18
C ASP A 141 -8.81 11.51 -8.77
N ILE A 142 -8.01 12.56 -8.58
CA ILE A 142 -7.92 13.31 -7.32
C ILE A 142 -9.25 14.02 -7.00
N ILE A 143 -9.89 14.66 -8.00
CA ILE A 143 -11.20 15.30 -7.84
C ILE A 143 -12.25 14.24 -7.44
N ARG A 144 -12.29 13.11 -8.16
CA ARG A 144 -13.20 12.02 -7.84
C ARG A 144 -12.95 11.46 -6.44
N PHE A 145 -11.71 11.20 -6.09
CA PHE A 145 -11.31 10.76 -4.75
C PHE A 145 -11.81 11.76 -3.68
N SER A 146 -11.63 13.06 -3.92
CA SER A 146 -12.04 14.10 -2.99
C SER A 146 -13.56 14.12 -2.78
N THR A 147 -14.33 13.88 -3.85
CA THR A 147 -15.80 13.77 -3.76
C THR A 147 -16.22 12.58 -2.89
N VAL A 148 -15.57 11.41 -3.08
CA VAL A 148 -15.87 10.19 -2.30
C VAL A 148 -15.44 10.35 -0.84
N MET A 149 -14.32 11.04 -0.62
CA MET A 149 -13.73 11.20 0.71
C MET A 149 -14.42 12.24 1.59
N TYR A 150 -15.16 13.19 1.02
CA TYR A 150 -15.76 14.30 1.77
C TYR A 150 -16.54 13.83 3.00
N ASP A 151 -17.44 12.84 2.84
CA ASP A 151 -18.27 12.33 3.93
C ASP A 151 -17.51 11.36 4.88
N LYS A 152 -16.31 10.96 4.54
CA LYS A 152 -15.56 9.92 5.25
C LYS A 152 -14.33 10.45 5.99
N ILE A 153 -13.83 11.61 5.58
CA ILE A 153 -12.54 12.13 6.04
C ILE A 153 -12.48 12.34 7.56
N SER A 154 -13.58 12.79 8.17
CA SER A 154 -13.67 13.00 9.61
C SER A 154 -13.67 11.71 10.45
N MET A 155 -13.91 10.56 9.81
CA MET A 155 -13.91 9.25 10.47
C MET A 155 -12.54 8.55 10.40
N LEU A 156 -11.59 9.11 9.65
CA LEU A 156 -10.27 8.53 9.49
C LEU A 156 -9.37 8.83 10.69
N ASN A 157 -8.40 7.96 10.91
CA ASN A 157 -7.35 8.25 11.87
C ASN A 157 -6.45 9.40 11.37
N ASN A 158 -5.81 10.10 12.30
CA ASN A 158 -4.99 11.29 12.02
C ASN A 158 -3.87 11.02 11.03
N TYR A 159 -3.32 9.80 11.02
CA TYR A 159 -2.23 9.43 10.13
C TYR A 159 -2.68 9.35 8.65
N LEU A 160 -3.83 8.74 8.39
CA LEU A 160 -4.39 8.70 7.03
C LEU A 160 -4.82 10.10 6.56
N VAL A 161 -5.41 10.90 7.46
CA VAL A 161 -5.73 12.31 7.18
C VAL A 161 -4.47 13.07 6.77
N GLU A 162 -3.34 12.88 7.47
CA GLU A 162 -2.08 13.55 7.11
C GLU A 162 -1.60 13.16 5.71
N ILE A 163 -1.69 11.87 5.34
CA ILE A 163 -1.34 11.41 4.00
C ILE A 163 -2.23 12.09 2.94
N ILE A 164 -3.54 12.11 3.17
CA ILE A 164 -4.52 12.69 2.25
C ILE A 164 -4.26 14.19 2.08
N ILE A 165 -4.20 14.96 3.17
CA ILE A 165 -3.98 16.40 3.14
C ILE A 165 -2.67 16.77 2.47
N ARG A 166 -1.60 16.03 2.75
CA ARG A 166 -0.30 16.25 2.10
C ARG A 166 -0.36 16.11 0.59
N ASN A 167 -1.13 15.16 0.09
CA ASN A 167 -1.25 14.93 -1.36
C ASN A 167 -2.25 15.88 -2.01
N LEU A 168 -3.42 16.09 -1.40
CA LEU A 168 -4.46 16.98 -1.93
C LEU A 168 -4.01 18.45 -1.98
N SER A 169 -3.14 18.89 -1.07
CA SER A 169 -2.66 20.29 -1.04
C SER A 169 -1.90 20.71 -2.32
N ASN A 170 -1.51 19.77 -3.15
CA ASN A 170 -0.85 20.04 -4.43
C ASN A 170 -1.84 20.40 -5.57
N TYR A 171 -3.14 20.28 -5.34
CA TYR A 171 -4.19 20.50 -6.36
C TYR A 171 -5.15 21.59 -5.92
N LYS A 172 -5.76 22.30 -6.87
CA LYS A 172 -6.76 23.34 -6.62
C LYS A 172 -8.07 22.94 -7.27
N ALA A 173 -9.04 22.52 -6.44
CA ALA A 173 -10.40 22.19 -6.85
C ALA A 173 -11.38 22.44 -5.72
N LYS A 174 -12.67 22.68 -6.07
CA LYS A 174 -13.73 22.93 -5.09
C LYS A 174 -13.97 21.76 -4.16
N GLU A 175 -13.86 20.55 -4.66
CA GLU A 175 -14.03 19.30 -3.92
C GLU A 175 -12.95 19.16 -2.84
N ILE A 176 -11.73 19.56 -3.15
CA ILE A 176 -10.60 19.57 -2.21
C ILE A 176 -10.79 20.66 -1.16
N GLU A 177 -11.19 21.87 -1.58
CA GLU A 177 -11.50 22.97 -0.67
C GLU A 177 -12.58 22.56 0.36
N ASN A 178 -13.61 21.85 -0.07
CA ASN A 178 -14.65 21.34 0.81
C ASN A 178 -14.08 20.39 1.89
N ILE A 179 -13.18 19.46 1.52
CA ILE A 179 -12.49 18.59 2.49
C ILE A 179 -11.69 19.42 3.51
N PHE A 180 -10.91 20.39 3.04
CA PHE A 180 -10.09 21.21 3.91
C PHE A 180 -10.94 22.06 4.86
N MET A 181 -12.06 22.62 4.38
CA MET A 181 -13.02 23.33 5.21
C MET A 181 -13.67 22.43 6.27
N GLU A 182 -14.08 21.22 5.89
CA GLU A 182 -14.63 20.22 6.81
C GLU A 182 -13.65 19.89 7.94
N LEU A 183 -12.41 19.61 7.61
CA LEU A 183 -11.37 19.35 8.58
C LEU A 183 -11.03 20.56 9.46
N TYR A 184 -11.09 21.77 8.90
CA TYR A 184 -10.84 23.00 9.66
C TYR A 184 -11.95 23.26 10.69
N ILE A 185 -13.21 23.10 10.29
CA ILE A 185 -14.38 23.32 11.15
C ILE A 185 -14.45 22.27 12.26
N ASN A 186 -14.23 21.01 11.92
CA ASN A 186 -14.31 19.87 12.85
C ASN A 186 -12.99 19.59 13.57
N ASN A 187 -12.11 20.57 13.63
CA ASN A 187 -10.79 20.44 14.24
C ASN A 187 -10.90 20.06 15.73
N THR A 188 -10.66 18.80 16.04
CA THR A 188 -10.67 18.32 17.42
C THR A 188 -9.32 17.78 17.90
N SER A 189 -8.39 17.40 17.02
CA SER A 189 -7.13 16.78 17.46
C SER A 189 -6.08 16.55 16.36
N TYR A 190 -6.11 17.30 15.25
CA TYR A 190 -5.07 17.16 14.23
C TYR A 190 -3.74 17.76 14.68
N SER A 191 -2.63 17.24 14.15
CA SER A 191 -1.31 17.80 14.44
C SER A 191 -1.21 19.25 13.92
N GLU A 192 -0.39 20.07 14.60
CA GLU A 192 -0.10 21.45 14.20
C GLU A 192 0.28 21.54 12.71
N LYS A 193 1.09 20.60 12.24
CA LYS A 193 1.53 20.51 10.84
C LYS A 193 0.37 20.26 9.85
N VAL A 194 -0.63 19.47 10.23
CA VAL A 194 -1.84 19.26 9.40
C VAL A 194 -2.64 20.54 9.35
N MET A 195 -2.83 21.19 10.50
CA MET A 195 -3.57 22.46 10.59
C MET A 195 -2.91 23.59 9.82
N GLU A 196 -1.59 23.70 9.90
CA GLU A 196 -0.81 24.66 9.10
C GLU A 196 -1.05 24.45 7.59
N ARG A 197 -1.04 23.21 7.11
CA ARG A 197 -1.32 22.93 5.69
C ARG A 197 -2.73 23.28 5.29
N ILE A 198 -3.72 22.99 6.15
CA ILE A 198 -5.13 23.32 5.93
C ILE A 198 -5.27 24.84 5.84
N SER A 199 -4.74 25.58 6.81
CA SER A 199 -4.81 27.05 6.85
C SER A 199 -4.14 27.68 5.64
N ASN A 200 -2.95 27.21 5.27
CA ASN A 200 -2.23 27.68 4.09
C ASN A 200 -3.01 27.42 2.79
N TYR A 201 -3.69 26.27 2.68
CA TYR A 201 -4.49 25.95 1.51
C TYR A 201 -5.72 26.86 1.39
N LEU A 202 -6.40 27.10 2.52
CA LEU A 202 -7.61 27.93 2.59
C LEU A 202 -7.32 29.44 2.62
N ASN A 203 -6.05 29.87 2.79
CA ASN A 203 -5.61 31.25 2.97
C ASN A 203 -6.23 31.94 4.20
N ILE A 204 -6.29 31.22 5.34
CA ILE A 204 -6.82 31.69 6.62
C ILE A 204 -5.83 31.50 7.76
#